data_edd341392f0c078451154088fd48a31c
#
_entry.id   edd341392f0c078451154088fd48a31c
#
_cell.length_a   1.000
_cell.length_b   1.000
_cell.length_c   1.000
_cell.angle_alpha   90.00
_cell.angle_beta   90.00
_cell.angle_gamma   90.00
#
_symmetry.space_group_name_H-M   'P 1'
#
loop_
_entity.id
_entity.type
_entity.pdbx_description
1 polymer ?
#
loop_
_entity_poly.entity_id
_entity_poly.type
_entity_poly.pdbx_seq_one_letter_code
_entity_poly.pdbx_strand_id
1 'polypeptide(L)'
;MPEKKYIAVFDSGVGGVSVLRELVRRMPQEDYYYFGDSANAPYGPRPTQEVRALTLAAAEHLFSLGAKCLVVACNTATAAAIQEIGRAHV
;
A
#
# COMPACT_ATOMS: atom_id res chain seq x y z
N MET A 1 5.22 -20.03 8.63
CA MET A 1 5.11 -18.63 8.16
C MET A 1 5.46 -18.56 6.70
N PRO A 2 4.65 -17.88 5.89
CA PRO A 2 5.05 -17.69 4.50
C PRO A 2 6.30 -16.80 4.43
N GLU A 3 7.19 -17.13 3.53
CA GLU A 3 8.36 -16.33 3.26
C GLU A 3 7.95 -15.00 2.62
N LYS A 4 8.60 -13.91 3.03
CA LYS A 4 8.31 -12.59 2.48
C LYS A 4 8.99 -12.45 1.13
N LYS A 5 8.21 -12.32 0.05
CA LYS A 5 8.69 -12.48 -1.32
C LYS A 5 8.53 -11.28 -2.22
N TYR A 6 7.61 -10.36 -1.93
CA TYR A 6 7.31 -9.33 -2.92
C TYR A 6 7.14 -7.95 -2.31
N ILE A 7 7.23 -6.95 -3.19
CA ILE A 7 6.97 -5.55 -2.87
C ILE A 7 5.49 -5.29 -3.13
N ALA A 8 4.76 -4.88 -2.10
CA ALA A 8 3.36 -4.50 -2.26
C ALA A 8 3.27 -3.00 -2.57
N VAL A 9 2.41 -2.65 -3.52
CA VAL A 9 2.12 -1.26 -3.85
C VAL A 9 0.64 -1.02 -3.59
N PHE A 10 0.34 -0.08 -2.69
CA PHE A 10 -1.02 0.24 -2.28
C PHE A 10 -1.43 1.63 -2.77
N ASP A 11 -2.63 1.72 -3.29
CA ASP A 11 -3.27 2.98 -3.64
C ASP A 11 -4.77 2.89 -3.35
N SER A 12 -5.42 4.04 -3.25
CA SER A 12 -6.88 4.11 -3.04
C SER A 12 -7.68 3.78 -4.29
N GLY A 13 -7.04 3.65 -5.44
CA GLY A 13 -7.69 3.37 -6.72
C GLY A 13 -6.70 2.84 -7.73
N VAL A 14 -6.52 3.56 -8.85
CA VAL A 14 -5.64 3.13 -9.94
C VAL A 14 -4.48 4.08 -10.20
N GLY A 15 -4.39 5.19 -9.47
CA GLY A 15 -3.34 6.20 -9.66
C GLY A 15 -1.94 5.69 -9.38
N GLY A 16 -1.81 4.65 -8.56
CA GLY A 16 -0.52 4.07 -8.21
C GLY A 16 0.10 3.19 -9.27
N VAL A 17 -0.60 2.94 -10.38
CA VAL A 17 -0.07 2.12 -11.48
C VAL A 17 1.19 2.75 -12.07
N SER A 18 1.25 4.08 -12.15
CA SER A 18 2.44 4.76 -12.65
C SER A 18 3.65 4.56 -11.73
N VAL A 19 3.42 4.51 -10.42
CA VAL A 19 4.46 4.20 -9.44
C VAL A 19 4.94 2.76 -9.62
N LEU A 20 4.01 1.84 -9.77
CA LEU A 20 4.33 0.43 -10.01
C LEU A 20 5.17 0.26 -11.27
N ARG A 21 4.79 0.94 -12.35
CA ARG A 21 5.54 0.88 -13.62
C ARG A 21 6.99 1.30 -13.42
N GLU A 22 7.20 2.37 -12.69
CA GLU A 22 8.55 2.88 -12.45
C GLU A 22 9.36 1.94 -11.58
N LEU A 23 8.74 1.33 -10.58
CA LEU A 23 9.41 0.32 -9.75
C LEU A 23 9.84 -0.89 -10.56
N VAL A 24 8.95 -1.41 -11.40
CA VAL A 24 9.25 -2.55 -12.27
C VAL A 24 10.39 -2.21 -13.23
N ARG A 25 10.39 -1.01 -13.77
CA ARG A 25 11.44 -0.56 -14.70
C ARG A 25 12.80 -0.53 -14.02
N ARG A 26 12.85 -0.08 -12.76
CA ARG A 26 14.11 0.08 -12.03
C ARG A 26 14.56 -1.18 -11.32
N MET A 27 13.63 -2.03 -10.95
CA MET A 27 13.92 -3.27 -10.22
C MET A 27 13.15 -4.43 -10.87
N PRO A 28 13.51 -4.81 -12.11
CA PRO A 28 12.73 -5.82 -12.83
C PRO A 28 12.85 -7.24 -12.27
N GLN A 29 13.83 -7.48 -11.38
CA GLN A 29 14.04 -8.79 -10.78
C GLN A 29 13.16 -9.03 -9.54
N GLU A 30 12.46 -7.98 -9.05
CA GLU A 30 11.58 -8.12 -7.90
C GLU A 30 10.19 -8.58 -8.31
N ASP A 31 9.48 -9.21 -7.39
CA ASP A 31 8.08 -9.55 -7.56
C ASP A 31 7.21 -8.47 -6.91
N TYR A 32 6.07 -8.19 -7.52
CA TYR A 32 5.20 -7.09 -7.08
C TYR A 32 3.78 -7.57 -6.90
N TYR A 33 3.08 -6.94 -5.95
CA TYR A 33 1.65 -7.11 -5.75
C TYR A 33 1.03 -5.72 -5.63
N TYR A 34 0.12 -5.41 -6.55
CA TYR A 34 -0.57 -4.12 -6.55
C TYR A 34 -1.96 -4.28 -5.97
N PHE A 35 -2.28 -3.46 -4.97
CA PHE A 35 -3.62 -3.42 -4.37
C PHE A 35 -4.18 -2.01 -4.52
N GLY A 36 -5.21 -1.86 -5.37
CA GLY A 36 -5.95 -0.62 -5.51
C GLY A 36 -7.32 -0.77 -4.87
N ASP A 37 -7.59 0.01 -3.82
CA ASP A 37 -8.85 -0.09 -3.06
C ASP A 37 -9.96 0.70 -3.74
N SER A 38 -10.32 0.29 -4.95
CA SER A 38 -11.31 0.99 -5.78
C SER A 38 -12.69 1.04 -5.14
N ALA A 39 -13.04 0.02 -4.35
CA ALA A 39 -14.34 -0.06 -3.71
C ALA A 39 -14.56 1.09 -2.70
N ASN A 40 -13.48 1.59 -2.09
CA ASN A 40 -13.54 2.66 -1.10
C ASN A 40 -13.02 4.01 -1.64
N ALA A 41 -12.64 4.06 -2.91
CA ALA A 41 -12.17 5.29 -3.53
C ALA A 41 -13.33 6.27 -3.76
N PRO A 42 -13.06 7.58 -3.76
CA PRO A 42 -11.78 8.23 -3.43
C PRO A 42 -11.58 8.38 -1.92
N TYR A 43 -10.32 8.40 -1.49
CA TYR A 43 -10.01 8.60 -0.08
C TYR A 43 -10.02 10.07 0.34
N GLY A 44 -9.77 10.98 -0.60
CA GLY A 44 -9.62 12.40 -0.30
C GLY A 44 -10.75 13.02 0.53
N PRO A 45 -12.04 12.78 0.17
CA PRO A 45 -13.16 13.35 0.94
C PRO A 45 -13.46 12.65 2.24
N ARG A 46 -12.84 11.49 2.53
CA ARG A 46 -13.13 10.73 3.75
C ARG A 46 -12.45 11.35 4.96
N PRO A 47 -13.03 11.21 6.17
CA PRO A 47 -12.36 11.63 7.40
C PRO A 47 -11.01 10.93 7.56
N THR A 48 -10.05 11.64 8.16
CA THR A 48 -8.69 11.12 8.35
C THR A 48 -8.67 9.78 9.09
N GLN A 49 -9.50 9.62 10.12
CA GLN A 49 -9.56 8.39 10.88
C GLN A 49 -10.04 7.22 10.05
N GLU A 50 -10.98 7.45 9.13
CA GLU A 50 -11.48 6.42 8.24
C GLU A 50 -10.40 6.01 7.22
N VAL A 51 -9.70 6.98 6.64
CA VAL A 51 -8.59 6.72 5.73
C VAL A 51 -7.49 5.93 6.44
N ARG A 52 -7.18 6.30 7.68
CA ARG A 52 -6.19 5.58 8.48
C ARG A 52 -6.59 4.12 8.68
N ALA A 53 -7.84 3.88 9.05
CA ALA A 53 -8.33 2.52 9.27
C ALA A 53 -8.28 1.68 7.99
N LEU A 54 -8.68 2.24 6.86
CA LEU A 54 -8.63 1.56 5.56
C LEU A 54 -7.19 1.24 5.17
N THR A 55 -6.28 2.18 5.37
CA THR A 55 -4.87 2.01 5.02
C THR A 55 -4.20 0.95 5.88
N LEU A 56 -4.45 0.97 7.20
CA LEU A 56 -3.88 -0.02 8.11
C LEU A 56 -4.41 -1.42 7.80
N ALA A 57 -5.71 -1.54 7.50
CA ALA A 57 -6.29 -2.82 7.13
C ALA A 57 -5.65 -3.36 5.85
N ALA A 58 -5.44 -2.50 4.85
CA ALA A 58 -4.77 -2.89 3.61
C ALA A 58 -3.33 -3.32 3.87
N ALA A 59 -2.60 -2.58 4.71
CA ALA A 59 -1.21 -2.90 5.05
C ALA A 59 -1.12 -4.27 5.72
N GLU A 60 -1.96 -4.53 6.71
CA GLU A 60 -1.99 -5.82 7.39
C GLU A 60 -2.29 -6.96 6.45
N HIS A 61 -3.27 -6.75 5.56
CA HIS A 61 -3.63 -7.76 4.56
C HIS A 61 -2.44 -8.09 3.65
N LEU A 62 -1.76 -7.05 3.14
CA LEU A 62 -0.64 -7.24 2.22
C LEU A 62 0.56 -7.91 2.90
N PHE A 63 0.87 -7.52 4.15
CA PHE A 63 1.94 -8.19 4.89
C PHE A 63 1.57 -9.64 5.21
N SER A 64 0.31 -9.92 5.49
CA SER A 64 -0.13 -11.30 5.74
C SER A 64 0.02 -12.18 4.49
N LEU A 65 -0.06 -11.58 3.30
CA LEU A 65 0.12 -12.29 2.03
C LEU A 65 1.60 -12.50 1.67
N GLY A 66 2.52 -11.96 2.45
CA GLY A 66 3.95 -12.16 2.21
C GLY A 66 4.69 -10.97 1.63
N ALA A 67 4.15 -9.77 1.76
CA ALA A 67 4.87 -8.56 1.35
C ALA A 67 6.09 -8.35 2.24
N LYS A 68 7.25 -8.14 1.62
CA LYS A 68 8.48 -7.82 2.35
C LYS A 68 8.63 -6.32 2.59
N CYS A 69 7.95 -5.51 1.81
CA CYS A 69 7.85 -4.07 2.05
C CYS A 69 6.59 -3.54 1.38
N LEU A 70 6.17 -2.35 1.79
CA LEU A 70 4.96 -1.71 1.31
C LEU A 70 5.30 -0.33 0.77
N VAL A 71 4.89 -0.06 -0.48
CA VAL A 71 4.95 1.27 -1.08
C VAL A 71 3.54 1.83 -1.07
N VAL A 72 3.33 2.93 -0.35
CA VAL A 72 2.03 3.61 -0.30
C VAL A 72 2.05 4.71 -1.36
N ALA A 73 1.32 4.48 -2.44
CA ALA A 73 1.31 5.37 -3.60
C ALA A 73 0.20 6.43 -3.52
N CYS A 74 -0.57 6.45 -2.43
CA CYS A 74 -1.67 7.40 -2.23
C CYS A 74 -1.25 8.47 -1.23
N ASN A 75 -1.25 9.74 -1.63
CA ASN A 75 -0.85 10.84 -0.76
C ASN A 75 -1.76 10.96 0.47
N THR A 76 -3.07 10.79 0.29
CA THR A 76 -4.03 10.85 1.39
C THR A 76 -3.77 9.76 2.42
N ALA A 77 -3.54 8.53 1.95
CA ALA A 77 -3.25 7.41 2.84
C ALA A 77 -1.91 7.60 3.55
N THR A 78 -0.91 8.10 2.85
CA THR A 78 0.41 8.38 3.45
C THR A 78 0.28 9.38 4.59
N ALA A 79 -0.41 10.49 4.36
CA ALA A 79 -0.58 11.52 5.38
C ALA A 79 -1.35 10.99 6.60
N ALA A 80 -2.31 10.08 6.39
CA ALA A 80 -3.19 9.61 7.46
C ALA A 80 -2.56 8.51 8.32
N ALA A 81 -1.71 7.65 7.77
CA ALA A 81 -1.40 6.39 8.42
C ALA A 81 0.06 5.95 8.41
N ILE A 82 0.96 6.66 7.74
CA ILE A 82 2.32 6.15 7.54
C ILE A 82 3.08 5.88 8.84
N GLN A 83 2.87 6.71 9.86
CA GLN A 83 3.57 6.54 11.14
C GLN A 83 3.10 5.27 11.84
N GLU A 84 1.81 5.01 11.84
CA GLU A 84 1.26 3.81 12.46
C GLU A 84 1.72 2.55 11.74
N ILE A 85 1.79 2.58 10.41
CA ILE A 85 2.32 1.46 9.63
C ILE A 85 3.76 1.20 10.02
N GLY A 86 4.58 2.24 10.10
CA GLY A 86 5.98 2.12 10.49
C GLY A 86 6.15 1.52 11.87
N ARG A 87 5.33 1.94 12.83
CA ARG A 87 5.38 1.40 14.20
C ARG A 87 5.00 -0.07 14.26
N ALA A 88 4.04 -0.48 13.45
CA ALA A 88 3.52 -1.84 13.48
C ALA A 88 4.45 -2.83 12.78
N HIS A 89 5.26 -2.39 11.82
CA HIS A 89 6.00 -3.27 10.92
C HIS A 89 7.49 -2.95 10.80
N VAL A 90 8.02 -2.21 11.75
CA VAL A 90 9.46 -1.93 11.78
C VAL A 90 10.26 -3.15 12.21
#